data_31d1afad0df7327be1c8f7eed87faf51
#
_entry.id   31d1afad0df7327be1c8f7eed87faf51
#
_cell.length_a   1.000
_cell.length_b   1.000
_cell.length_c   1.000
_cell.angle_alpha   90.00
_cell.angle_beta   90.00
_cell.angle_gamma   90.00
#
_symmetry.space_group_name_H-M   'P 1'
#
loop_
_entity.id
_entity.type
_entity.pdbx_description
1 polymer ?
#
loop_
_entity_poly.entity_id
_entity_poly.type
_entity_poly.pdbx_seq_one_letter_code
_entity_poly.pdbx_strand_id
1 'polypeptide(L)'
;MFVEHYIILARSVTYAQRMQRSLSRAGVRCQIFRPPRELTDLGCAYAVRVAVSALPEALTALHRDGLDPVQIYLYQQGQYQEVGP
;
A
#
# COMPACT_ATOMS: atom_id res chain seq x y z
N MET A 1 -21.50 -1.91 0.60
CA MET A 1 -20.84 -1.31 -0.56
C MET A 1 -19.34 -1.47 -0.41
N PHE A 2 -18.68 -2.00 -1.43
CA PHE A 2 -17.24 -2.19 -1.37
C PHE A 2 -16.53 -0.96 -1.93
N VAL A 3 -15.50 -0.52 -1.21
CA VAL A 3 -14.64 0.56 -1.69
C VAL A 3 -13.38 -0.08 -2.24
N GLU A 4 -13.18 0.08 -3.54
CA GLU A 4 -11.97 -0.43 -4.17
C GLU A 4 -10.76 0.38 -3.74
N HIS A 5 -9.66 -0.30 -3.46
CA HIS A 5 -8.43 0.38 -3.09
C HIS A 5 -7.23 -0.52 -3.37
N TYR A 6 -6.06 0.09 -3.43
CA TYR A 6 -4.82 -0.66 -3.51
C TYR A 6 -4.20 -0.82 -2.13
N ILE A 7 -3.57 -1.96 -1.94
CA ILE A 7 -2.85 -2.30 -0.72
C ILE A 7 -1.38 -2.42 -1.09
N ILE A 8 -0.56 -1.55 -0.52
CA ILE A 8 0.87 -1.52 -0.79
C ILE A 8 1.57 -2.11 0.43
N LEU A 9 2.14 -3.30 0.28
CA LEU A 9 2.79 -3.98 1.39
C LEU A 9 4.15 -3.37 1.68
N ALA A 10 4.43 -3.15 2.94
CA ALA A 10 5.71 -2.68 3.43
C ALA A 10 6.39 -3.79 4.24
N ARG A 11 7.71 -3.78 4.27
CA ARG A 11 8.49 -4.82 4.95
C ARG A 11 8.41 -4.72 6.47
N SER A 12 8.04 -3.57 7.00
CA SER A 12 7.97 -3.35 8.44
C SER A 12 7.06 -2.18 8.75
N VAL A 13 6.70 -2.01 10.02
CA VAL A 13 5.89 -0.87 10.43
C VAL A 13 6.66 0.44 10.23
N THR A 14 7.95 0.46 10.48
CA THR A 14 8.77 1.65 10.26
C THR A 14 8.76 2.04 8.79
N TYR A 15 8.89 1.05 7.92
CA TYR A 15 8.87 1.29 6.48
C TYR A 15 7.50 1.81 6.04
N ALA A 16 6.42 1.25 6.60
CA ALA A 16 5.07 1.71 6.29
C ALA A 16 4.87 3.16 6.73
N GLN A 17 5.44 3.54 7.87
CA GLN A 17 5.36 4.91 8.35
C GLN A 17 6.10 5.87 7.43
N ARG A 18 7.24 5.45 6.91
CA ARG A 18 7.98 6.25 5.92
C ARG A 18 7.19 6.41 4.63
N MET A 19 6.55 5.35 4.18
CA MET A 19 5.67 5.41 3.02
C MET A 19 4.52 6.39 3.26
N GLN A 20 3.90 6.32 4.43
CA GLN A 20 2.79 7.22 4.76
C GLN A 20 3.23 8.68 4.71
N ARG A 21 4.41 8.99 5.26
CA ARG A 21 4.92 10.36 5.21
C ARG A 21 5.16 10.82 3.78
N SER A 22 5.75 9.96 2.97
CA SER A 22 6.01 10.25 1.56
C SER A 22 4.71 10.58 0.83
N LEU A 23 3.70 9.74 1.03
CA LEU A 23 2.41 9.92 0.38
C LEU A 23 1.69 11.17 0.88
N SER A 24 1.75 11.43 2.18
CA SER A 24 1.13 12.62 2.76
C SER A 24 1.74 13.90 2.19
N ARG A 25 3.06 13.92 2.04
CA ARG A 25 3.73 15.09 1.45
C ARG A 25 3.35 15.29 -0.01
N ALA A 26 3.02 14.21 -0.70
CA ALA A 26 2.58 14.27 -2.10
C ALA A 26 1.10 14.57 -2.23
N GLY A 27 0.39 14.76 -1.12
CA GLY A 27 -1.04 15.03 -1.15
C GLY A 27 -1.90 13.80 -1.37
N VAL A 28 -1.34 12.61 -1.19
CA VAL A 28 -2.06 11.35 -1.36
C VAL A 28 -2.58 10.88 -0.02
N ARG A 29 -3.89 10.70 0.08
CA ARG A 29 -4.49 10.14 1.29
C ARG A 29 -4.15 8.66 1.38
N CYS A 30 -3.71 8.24 2.56
CA CYS A 30 -3.36 6.85 2.80
C CYS A 30 -3.59 6.49 4.25
N GLN A 31 -3.63 5.20 4.50
CA GLN A 31 -3.86 4.68 5.83
C GLN A 31 -2.98 3.46 6.05
N ILE A 32 -2.23 3.43 7.16
CA ILE A 32 -1.48 2.26 7.55
C ILE A 32 -2.42 1.28 8.23
N PHE A 33 -2.28 0.01 7.88
CA PHE A 33 -3.07 -1.04 8.53
C PHE A 33 -2.33 -2.37 8.45
N ARG A 34 -2.80 -3.32 9.23
CA ARG A 34 -2.26 -4.67 9.22
C ARG A 34 -3.07 -5.50 8.22
N PRO A 35 -2.47 -5.95 7.12
CA PRO A 35 -3.21 -6.69 6.11
C PRO A 35 -3.59 -8.09 6.59
N PRO A 36 -4.57 -8.73 5.93
CA PRO A 36 -4.91 -10.11 6.23
C PRO A 36 -3.73 -11.04 6.05
N ARG A 37 -3.71 -12.13 6.82
CA ARG A 37 -2.63 -13.11 6.74
C ARG A 37 -2.41 -13.67 5.35
N GLU A 38 -3.48 -13.84 4.61
CA GLU A 38 -3.40 -14.39 3.27
C GLU A 38 -2.55 -13.56 2.32
N LEU A 39 -2.30 -12.29 2.64
CA LEU A 39 -1.45 -11.43 1.85
C LEU A 39 -0.01 -11.38 2.35
N THR A 40 0.28 -12.02 3.47
CA THR A 40 1.58 -11.89 4.13
C THR A 40 2.10 -13.24 4.55
N ASP A 41 2.74 -13.93 3.64
CA ASP A 41 3.33 -15.26 3.94
C ASP A 41 4.42 -15.19 4.99
N LEU A 42 5.03 -14.03 5.15
CA LEU A 42 6.20 -13.87 6.01
C LEU A 42 5.86 -13.28 7.37
N GLY A 43 4.60 -13.21 7.70
CA GLY A 43 4.14 -12.94 9.05
C GLY A 43 4.10 -11.50 9.49
N CYS A 44 5.09 -10.75 9.30
CA CYS A 44 5.18 -9.44 9.91
C CYS A 44 5.16 -8.33 8.88
N ALA A 45 4.01 -8.08 8.31
CA ALA A 45 3.89 -7.02 7.32
C ALA A 45 2.87 -5.99 7.76
N TYR A 46 3.14 -4.76 7.41
CA TYR A 46 2.19 -3.69 7.46
C TYR A 46 1.94 -3.21 6.05
N ALA A 47 0.83 -2.53 5.84
CA ALA A 47 0.46 -2.08 4.52
C ALA A 47 -0.06 -0.66 4.56
N VAL A 48 -0.02 -0.02 3.41
CA VAL A 48 -0.60 1.30 3.23
C VAL A 48 -1.72 1.16 2.21
N ARG A 49 -2.88 1.70 2.55
CA ARG A 49 -4.06 1.67 1.68
C ARG A 49 -4.18 3.01 0.96
N VAL A 50 -4.39 2.96 -0.35
CA VAL A 50 -4.63 4.16 -1.16
C VAL A 50 -5.81 3.93 -2.09
N ALA A 51 -6.50 5.00 -2.46
CA ALA A 51 -7.60 4.91 -3.40
C ALA A 51 -7.09 4.46 -4.76
N VAL A 52 -7.96 3.79 -5.53
CA VAL A 52 -7.59 3.30 -6.86
C VAL A 52 -7.06 4.43 -7.74
N SER A 53 -7.73 5.57 -7.73
CA SER A 53 -7.34 6.70 -8.57
C SER A 53 -6.01 7.33 -8.15
N ALA A 54 -5.53 7.04 -6.96
CA ALA A 54 -4.31 7.67 -6.43
C ALA A 54 -3.06 6.81 -6.62
N LEU A 55 -3.19 5.58 -7.15
CA LEU A 55 -2.04 4.70 -7.25
C LEU A 55 -0.89 5.27 -8.08
N PRO A 56 -1.13 5.85 -9.27
CA PRO A 56 0.00 6.41 -10.05
C PRO A 56 0.78 7.46 -9.28
N GLU A 57 0.08 8.37 -8.61
CA GLU A 57 0.73 9.41 -7.81
C GLU A 57 1.46 8.81 -6.62
N ALA A 58 0.85 7.81 -5.99
CA ALA A 58 1.46 7.12 -4.86
C ALA A 58 2.77 6.46 -5.27
N LEU A 59 2.77 5.73 -6.37
CA LEU A 59 3.97 5.03 -6.83
C LEU A 59 5.06 6.02 -7.23
N THR A 60 4.68 7.13 -7.85
CA THR A 60 5.64 8.17 -8.20
C THR A 60 6.32 8.74 -6.95
N ALA A 61 5.53 9.04 -5.93
CA ALA A 61 6.06 9.58 -4.68
C ALA A 61 6.98 8.57 -3.98
N LEU A 62 6.56 7.31 -3.89
CA LEU A 62 7.37 6.28 -3.26
C LEU A 62 8.68 6.05 -4.01
N HIS A 63 8.61 6.02 -5.32
CA HIS A 63 9.81 5.83 -6.14
C HIS A 63 10.79 6.99 -5.95
N ARG A 64 10.28 8.21 -5.96
CA ARG A 64 11.09 9.41 -5.74
C ARG A 64 11.84 9.35 -4.41
N ASP A 65 11.17 8.83 -3.37
CA ASP A 65 11.73 8.77 -2.03
C ASP A 65 12.48 7.46 -1.74
N GLY A 66 12.66 6.61 -2.75
CA GLY A 66 13.40 5.37 -2.61
C GLY A 66 12.71 4.31 -1.76
N LEU A 67 11.39 4.34 -1.71
CA LEU A 67 10.60 3.42 -0.89
C LEU A 67 9.92 2.39 -1.78
N ASP A 68 10.48 1.18 -1.82
CA ASP A 68 9.96 0.13 -2.69
C ASP A 68 8.94 -0.74 -1.99
N PRO A 69 7.77 -0.95 -2.59
CA PRO A 69 6.78 -1.88 -2.04
C PRO A 69 7.29 -3.32 -2.14
N VAL A 70 6.90 -4.14 -1.16
CA VAL A 70 7.16 -5.58 -1.24
C VAL A 70 6.24 -6.20 -2.28
N GLN A 71 4.96 -5.77 -2.27
CA GLN A 71 3.95 -6.27 -3.18
C GLN A 71 2.79 -5.29 -3.20
N ILE A 72 2.01 -5.29 -4.27
CA ILE A 72 0.83 -4.45 -4.40
C ILE A 72 -0.37 -5.33 -4.75
N TYR A 73 -1.46 -5.15 -4.03
CA TYR A 73 -2.71 -5.85 -4.29
C TYR A 73 -3.83 -4.86 -4.59
N LEU A 74 -4.72 -5.25 -5.48
CA LEU A 74 -5.97 -4.54 -5.69
C LEU A 74 -7.07 -5.25 -4.90
N TYR A 75 -7.76 -4.51 -4.04
CA TYR A 75 -8.94 -5.03 -3.35
C TYR A 75 -10.17 -4.60 -4.12
N GLN A 76 -10.93 -5.57 -4.58
CA GLN A 76 -12.09 -5.32 -5.43
C GLN A 76 -13.12 -6.42 -5.21
N GLN A 77 -14.35 -6.03 -4.91
CA GLN A 77 -15.46 -6.98 -4.75
C GLN A 77 -15.15 -8.09 -3.76
N GLY A 78 -14.52 -7.73 -2.64
CA GLY A 78 -14.21 -8.69 -1.59
C GLY A 78 -13.02 -9.59 -1.88
N GLN A 79 -12.31 -9.35 -2.97
CA GLN A 79 -11.18 -10.18 -3.36
C GLN A 79 -9.92 -9.36 -3.51
N TYR A 80 -8.78 -10.02 -3.28
CA TYR A 80 -7.46 -9.43 -3.43
C TYR A 80 -6.81 -9.99 -4.69
N GLN A 81 -6.29 -9.11 -5.52
CA GLN A 81 -5.61 -9.49 -6.74
C GLN A 81 -4.21 -8.88 -6.75
N GLU A 82 -3.22 -9.72 -6.91
CA GLU A 82 -1.83 -9.26 -6.99
C GLU A 82 -1.61 -8.53 -8.31
N VAL A 83 -1.11 -7.29 -8.22
CA VAL A 83 -0.93 -6.46 -9.42
C VAL A 83 0.50 -5.97 -9.60
N GLY A 84 1.37 -6.26 -8.67
CA GLY A 84 2.72 -5.83 -8.85
C GLY A 84 3.58 -6.13 -7.66
N PRO A 85 4.80 -5.80 -7.68
CA PRO A 85 5.30 -4.61 -7.03
C PRO A 85 5.35 -3.42 -7.95
#